data_f4f648b571cafc75ce4ae367513c7495
#
_entry.id   f4f648b571cafc75ce4ae367513c7495
#
_cell.length_a   1.000
_cell.length_b   1.000
_cell.length_c   1.000
_cell.angle_alpha   90.00
_cell.angle_beta   90.00
_cell.angle_gamma   90.00
#
_symmetry.space_group_name_H-M   'P 1'
#
loop_
_entity.id
_entity.type
_entity.pdbx_description
1 polymer ?
#
loop_
_entity_poly.entity_id
_entity_poly.type
_entity_poly.pdbx_seq_one_letter_code
_entity_poly.pdbx_strand_id
1 'polypeptide(L)' 'PYVLGRMKDMGLETVSGPAFFFMAKMPCPDTLVYQRLMKRGVMVRTMTGFRFPNWIRVTFSTKEVMKDFADALEAVL' A
#
# COMPACT_ATOMS: atom_id res chain seq x y z
N PRO A 1 7.91 -11.74 1.18
CA PRO A 1 8.50 -10.45 1.55
C PRO A 1 7.93 -9.90 2.83
N TYR A 2 8.75 -9.17 3.55
CA TYR A 2 8.38 -8.55 4.83
C TYR A 2 7.10 -7.73 4.76
N VAL A 3 6.97 -6.90 3.72
CA VAL A 3 5.85 -5.97 3.60
C VAL A 3 4.52 -6.69 3.43
N LEU A 4 4.50 -7.81 2.70
CA LEU A 4 3.27 -8.58 2.53
C LEU A 4 2.81 -9.19 3.86
N GLY A 5 3.75 -9.61 4.70
CA GLY A 5 3.44 -10.06 6.05
C GLY A 5 2.82 -8.95 6.89
N ARG A 6 3.34 -7.72 6.78
CA ARG A 6 2.78 -6.56 7.47
C ARG A 6 1.35 -6.27 7.00
N MET A 7 1.10 -6.36 5.69
CA MET A 7 -0.25 -6.15 5.15
C MET A 7 -1.22 -7.20 5.70
N LYS A 8 -0.80 -8.46 5.74
CA LYS A 8 -1.61 -9.53 6.30
C LYS A 8 -1.92 -9.28 7.78
N ASP A 9 -0.94 -8.83 8.54
CA ASP A 9 -1.12 -8.53 9.96
C ASP A 9 -2.14 -7.40 10.18
N MET A 10 -2.24 -6.49 9.23
CA MET A 10 -3.25 -5.42 9.27
C MET A 10 -4.62 -5.89 8.78
N GLY A 11 -4.74 -7.13 8.33
CA GLY A 11 -5.98 -7.66 7.78
C GLY A 11 -6.28 -7.21 6.37
N LEU A 12 -5.27 -6.77 5.63
CA LEU A 12 -5.45 -6.28 4.27
C LEU A 12 -5.23 -7.38 3.25
N GLU A 13 -6.11 -7.42 2.25
CA GLU A 13 -5.97 -8.31 1.11
C GLU A 13 -4.90 -7.78 0.17
N THR A 14 -4.04 -8.67 -0.33
CA THR A 14 -2.98 -8.28 -1.25
C THR A 14 -2.97 -9.19 -2.46
N VAL A 15 -2.53 -8.64 -3.59
CA VAL A 15 -2.29 -9.40 -4.82
C VAL A 15 -0.88 -9.07 -5.27
N SER A 16 -0.05 -10.08 -5.38
CA SER A 16 1.31 -9.93 -5.90
C SER A 16 1.53 -10.95 -7.01
N GLY A 17 2.31 -10.57 -8.00
CA GLY A 17 2.66 -11.44 -9.11
C GLY A 17 4.16 -11.41 -9.35
N PRO A 18 4.63 -11.85 -10.52
CA PRO A 18 6.05 -11.81 -10.86
C PRO A 18 6.55 -10.39 -11.15
N ALA A 19 5.71 -9.38 -11.02
CA ALA A 19 6.06 -7.99 -11.25
C ALA A 19 6.80 -7.38 -10.05
N PHE A 20 7.28 -6.17 -10.21
CA PHE A 20 8.03 -5.46 -9.18
C PHE A 20 7.14 -4.74 -8.17
N PHE A 21 5.84 -5.00 -8.20
CA PHE A 21 4.89 -4.32 -7.32
C PHE A 21 3.85 -5.31 -6.78
N PHE A 22 3.16 -4.87 -5.75
CA PHE A 22 1.98 -5.56 -5.26
C PHE A 22 0.83 -4.57 -5.14
N MET A 23 -0.39 -5.10 -5.06
CA MET A 23 -1.58 -4.29 -4.82
C MET A 23 -2.17 -4.68 -3.48
N ALA A 24 -2.69 -3.70 -2.76
CA ALA A 24 -3.30 -3.93 -1.46
C ALA A 24 -4.66 -3.24 -1.41
N LYS A 25 -5.67 -3.95 -0.92
CA LYS A 25 -7.02 -3.41 -0.80
C LYS A 25 -7.15 -2.68 0.53
N MET A 26 -7.55 -1.42 0.46
CA MET A 26 -7.71 -0.57 1.64
C MET A 26 -9.15 -0.64 2.15
N PRO A 27 -9.36 -0.45 3.46
CA PRO A 27 -10.72 -0.40 4.03
C PRO A 27 -11.43 0.92 3.76
N CYS A 28 -10.78 1.84 3.07
CA CYS A 28 -11.30 3.17 2.74
C CYS A 28 -10.85 3.51 1.31
N PRO A 29 -11.36 4.61 0.72
CA PRO A 29 -10.96 4.97 -0.64
C PRO A 29 -9.46 5.13 -0.78
N ASP A 30 -8.92 4.57 -1.87
CA ASP A 30 -7.49 4.60 -2.16
C ASP A 30 -6.95 6.03 -2.28
N THR A 31 -7.74 6.94 -2.81
CA THR A 31 -7.34 8.35 -2.91
C THR A 31 -7.12 8.98 -1.54
N LEU A 32 -7.93 8.62 -0.56
CA LEU A 32 -7.78 9.09 0.81
C LEU A 32 -6.47 8.58 1.43
N VAL A 33 -6.20 7.30 1.26
CA VAL A 33 -4.96 6.69 1.74
C VAL A 33 -3.75 7.34 1.04
N TYR A 34 -3.84 7.54 -0.26
CA TYR A 34 -2.81 8.20 -1.04
C TYR A 34 -2.46 9.58 -0.45
N GLN A 35 -3.48 10.39 -0.19
CA GLN A 35 -3.26 11.73 0.35
C GLN A 35 -2.62 11.70 1.73
N ARG A 36 -3.07 10.80 2.60
CA ARG A 36 -2.55 10.67 3.95
C ARG A 36 -1.10 10.20 3.94
N LEU A 37 -0.77 9.24 3.08
CA LEU A 37 0.60 8.74 2.96
C LEU A 37 1.51 9.81 2.36
N MET A 38 1.02 10.58 1.40
CA MET A 38 1.82 11.65 0.79
C MET A 38 2.22 12.69 1.83
N LYS A 39 1.34 13.01 2.77
CA LYS A 39 1.65 13.94 3.86
C LYS A 39 2.77 13.43 4.75
N ARG A 40 3.00 12.12 4.78
CA ARG A 40 4.08 11.51 5.53
C ARG A 40 5.32 11.24 4.69
N GLY A 41 5.34 11.74 3.46
CA GLY A 41 6.46 11.55 2.54
C GLY A 41 6.49 10.18 1.89
N VAL A 42 5.40 9.43 1.93
CA VAL A 42 5.30 8.10 1.32
C VAL A 42 4.42 8.19 0.07
N MET A 43 4.95 7.73 -1.05
CA MET A 43 4.21 7.77 -2.32
C MET A 43 3.78 6.38 -2.73
N VAL A 44 2.50 6.26 -3.08
CA VAL A 44 1.92 5.05 -3.64
C VAL A 44 1.11 5.45 -4.87
N ARG A 45 0.60 4.47 -5.61
CA ARG A 45 -0.30 4.74 -6.73
C ARG A 45 -1.70 4.25 -6.40
N THR A 46 -2.69 5.06 -6.77
CA THR A 46 -4.08 4.66 -6.65
C THR A 46 -4.47 3.83 -7.87
N MET A 47 -5.43 2.94 -7.69
CA MET A 47 -5.89 2.07 -8.76
C MET A 47 -7.31 2.40 -9.23
N THR A 48 -7.89 3.51 -8.75
CA THR A 48 -9.23 3.93 -9.15
C THR A 48 -9.34 4.14 -10.66
N GLY A 49 -8.32 4.72 -11.27
CA GLY A 49 -8.27 4.93 -12.73
C GLY A 49 -8.25 3.63 -13.53
N PHE A 50 -7.99 2.48 -12.89
CA PHE A 50 -7.98 1.17 -13.50
C PHE A 50 -9.18 0.34 -13.09
N ARG A 51 -10.22 0.98 -12.54
CA ARG A 51 -11.46 0.34 -12.07
C ARG A 51 -11.25 -0.61 -10.89
N PHE A 52 -10.25 -0.34 -10.06
CA PHE A 52 -10.01 -1.05 -8.81
C PHE A 52 -10.08 -0.05 -7.65
N PRO A 53 -11.28 0.47 -7.31
CA PRO A 53 -11.40 1.40 -6.20
C PRO A 53 -10.97 0.74 -4.89
N ASN A 54 -10.39 1.53 -3.99
CA ASN A 54 -9.88 1.09 -2.70
C ASN A 54 -8.59 0.25 -2.79
N TRP A 55 -8.02 0.07 -3.98
CA TRP A 55 -6.74 -0.62 -4.13
C TRP A 55 -5.62 0.39 -4.34
N ILE A 56 -4.47 0.12 -3.75
CA ILE A 56 -3.25 0.88 -4.01
C ILE A 56 -2.20 -0.06 -4.60
N ARG A 57 -1.31 0.51 -5.39
CA ARG A 57 -0.18 -0.21 -5.98
C ARG A 57 1.10 0.29 -5.33
N VAL A 58 1.91 -0.63 -4.83
CA VAL A 58 3.16 -0.30 -4.16
C VAL A 58 4.29 -1.04 -4.85
N THR A 59 5.32 -0.31 -5.25
CA THR A 59 6.51 -0.91 -5.85
C THR A 59 7.41 -1.48 -4.75
N PHE A 60 7.85 -2.72 -4.92
CA PHE A 60 8.80 -3.31 -3.99
C PHE A 60 10.11 -2.51 -3.99
N SER A 61 10.68 -2.32 -2.82
CA SER A 61 11.91 -1.58 -2.64
C SER A 61 12.71 -2.22 -1.49
N THR A 62 13.67 -1.48 -0.94
CA THR A 62 14.45 -1.99 0.19
C THR A 62 13.57 -2.27 1.40
N LYS A 63 14.06 -3.12 2.30
CA LYS A 63 13.33 -3.43 3.52
C LYS A 63 13.05 -2.18 4.35
N GLU A 64 13.99 -1.24 4.37
CA GLU A 64 13.82 0.01 5.12
C GLU A 64 12.67 0.84 4.56
N VAL A 65 12.62 1.00 3.23
CA VAL A 65 11.54 1.73 2.57
C VAL A 65 10.21 1.05 2.79
N MET A 66 10.17 -0.28 2.68
CA MET A 66 8.94 -1.03 2.89
C MET A 66 8.48 -0.96 4.34
N LYS A 67 9.41 -0.93 5.29
CA LYS A 67 9.07 -0.74 6.70
C LYS A 67 8.47 0.63 6.93
N ASP A 68 9.06 1.68 6.37
CA ASP A 68 8.54 3.04 6.50
C ASP A 68 7.14 3.14 5.90
N PHE A 69 6.93 2.53 4.74
CA PHE A 69 5.61 2.47 4.13
C PHE A 69 4.60 1.76 5.04
N ALA A 70 4.96 0.59 5.54
CA ALA A 70 4.05 -0.19 6.38
C ALA A 70 3.71 0.54 7.69
N ASP A 71 4.70 1.17 8.31
CA ASP A 71 4.50 1.94 9.53
C ASP A 71 3.58 3.14 9.28
N ALA A 72 3.80 3.85 8.17
CA ALA A 72 2.97 4.99 7.80
C ALA A 72 1.53 4.55 7.49
N LEU A 73 1.37 3.45 6.77
CA LEU A 73 0.05 2.92 6.45
C LEU A 73 -0.72 2.53 7.70
N GLU A 74 -0.07 1.84 8.62
CA GLU A 74 -0.68 1.45 9.88
C GLU A 74 -1.14 2.67 10.68
N ALA A 75 -0.37 3.75 10.63
CA ALA A 75 -0.68 4.97 11.35
C ALA A 75 -1.87 5.73 10.73
N VAL A 76 -2.11 5.61 9.42
CA VAL A 76 -3.20 6.33 8.75
C VAL A 76 -4.48 5.51 8.61
N LEU A 77 -4.41 4.23 8.86
CA LEU A 77 -5.58 3.36 8.91
C LEU A 77 -6.11 3.29 10.34
#